data_b0f8dc7b0eee8a98c974933d092d6203
#
_entry.id   b0f8dc7b0eee8a98c974933d092d6203
#
_cell.length_a   1.000
_cell.length_b   1.000
_cell.length_c   1.000
_cell.angle_alpha   90.00
_cell.angle_beta   90.00
_cell.angle_gamma   90.00
#
_symmetry.space_group_name_H-M   'P 1'
#
loop_
_entity.id
_entity.type
_entity.pdbx_description
1 polymer ?
#
loop_
_entity_poly.entity_id
_entity_poly.type
_entity_poly.pdbx_seq_one_letter_code
_entity_poly.pdbx_strand_id
1 'polypeptide(L)'
;MPLFVRFLQTLNPTKQNARLRSPWPFSLLTQTASISSLKVAWRKDRLLDSAIERDKRCRVCARVVREVLNEPGHAIPLRYLEKRRERLGLPVKVKTFLSRYPNLFDLYPDRIKPKTEPVPFLRPSPRLRSFLALEASLRARHEPLVLAKLCKLLMMSRDKVIPAEKLLNVKRDFGFPNDLLTSLVPKYPHLLRLVGSPGEGKSFLELVSWNEEYAKSVIEQRADEEARLTGIRMRPNFTVRLPPGFYLKREMREWVRDWLELPYVSPYADASGLHPASPEMEKRMVGMLHEVLSLSLLKRVAVPVLGKFCEEYRFSNAFANTFTRHSGIFYVSLKGGIKTAMLREAYDQGELVDRDPLLEIRDKFVLMMEEGYNEYMQRLRTKREAMQKDLELMAKSNSELSEDESSERL
;
A
#
# COMPACT_ATOMS: atom_id res chain seq x y z
N MET A 1 -10.31 14.24 -44.43
CA MET A 1 -11.65 14.33 -45.05
C MET A 1 -12.38 13.02 -44.82
N PRO A 2 -13.64 13.03 -44.55
CA PRO A 2 -14.22 12.65 -43.27
C PRO A 2 -15.07 11.39 -43.37
N LEU A 3 -15.49 10.84 -42.27
CA LEU A 3 -16.77 10.12 -42.09
C LEU A 3 -16.59 9.13 -40.90
N PHE A 4 -17.05 9.52 -39.75
CA PHE A 4 -17.80 8.66 -38.83
C PHE A 4 -18.31 9.48 -37.65
N VAL A 5 -19.29 10.33 -37.94
CA VAL A 5 -20.26 10.80 -36.95
C VAL A 5 -21.60 10.32 -37.44
N ARG A 6 -22.25 9.46 -36.68
CA ARG A 6 -23.69 9.15 -36.61
C ARG A 6 -23.90 7.66 -36.36
N PHE A 7 -24.09 7.29 -35.12
CA PHE A 7 -25.08 6.25 -34.76
C PHE A 7 -25.30 6.31 -33.23
N LEU A 8 -26.01 7.33 -32.79
CA LEU A 8 -26.70 7.34 -31.50
C LEU A 8 -28.10 7.85 -31.79
N GLN A 9 -29.04 6.94 -31.91
CA GLN A 9 -30.46 7.18 -31.60
C GLN A 9 -31.25 5.91 -31.94
N THR A 10 -32.18 5.62 -31.05
CA THR A 10 -33.25 4.61 -31.12
C THR A 10 -32.92 3.19 -30.74
N LEU A 11 -33.28 2.83 -29.52
CA LEU A 11 -34.20 1.70 -29.27
C LEU A 11 -34.62 1.72 -27.78
N ASN A 12 -35.81 2.23 -27.54
CA ASN A 12 -36.61 1.91 -26.37
C ASN A 12 -37.18 0.48 -26.55
N PRO A 13 -37.06 -0.41 -25.59
CA PRO A 13 -37.93 -1.58 -25.53
C PRO A 13 -39.03 -1.36 -24.50
N THR A 14 -40.22 -1.37 -25.00
CA THR A 14 -41.51 -1.50 -24.35
C THR A 14 -41.53 -2.62 -23.28
N LYS A 15 -42.20 -2.30 -22.17
CA LYS A 15 -42.61 -3.19 -21.11
C LYS A 15 -43.37 -4.42 -21.66
N GLN A 16 -42.87 -5.61 -21.38
CA GLN A 16 -43.68 -6.79 -21.29
C GLN A 16 -43.38 -7.55 -19.98
N ASN A 17 -44.38 -7.60 -19.12
CA ASN A 17 -44.42 -8.36 -17.89
C ASN A 17 -44.51 -9.86 -18.21
N ALA A 18 -43.45 -10.59 -17.88
CA ALA A 18 -43.53 -12.03 -17.69
C ALA A 18 -43.10 -12.37 -16.26
N ARG A 19 -44.07 -12.63 -15.39
CA ARG A 19 -43.85 -13.16 -14.03
C ARG A 19 -43.41 -14.62 -14.12
N LEU A 20 -42.11 -14.86 -14.04
CA LEU A 20 -41.58 -16.15 -13.69
C LEU A 20 -41.27 -16.15 -12.17
N ARG A 21 -42.09 -16.86 -11.41
CA ARG A 21 -41.88 -17.11 -9.98
C ARG A 21 -40.67 -18.05 -9.84
N SER A 22 -39.54 -17.52 -9.44
CA SER A 22 -38.40 -18.27 -8.96
C SER A 22 -38.59 -18.58 -7.47
N PRO A 23 -38.25 -19.80 -7.00
CA PRO A 23 -38.49 -20.22 -5.61
C PRO A 23 -37.42 -19.74 -4.60
N TRP A 24 -36.62 -18.76 -4.95
CA TRP A 24 -35.64 -18.17 -4.05
C TRP A 24 -36.19 -16.90 -3.39
N PRO A 25 -36.04 -16.73 -2.07
CA PRO A 25 -36.59 -15.58 -1.40
C PRO A 25 -35.95 -14.29 -1.90
N PHE A 26 -36.69 -13.51 -2.65
CA PHE A 26 -36.35 -12.18 -3.17
C PHE A 26 -35.90 -11.17 -2.09
N SER A 27 -36.00 -11.53 -0.82
CA SER A 27 -35.61 -10.69 0.33
C SER A 27 -34.09 -10.47 0.45
N LEU A 28 -33.27 -11.43 0.01
CA LEU A 28 -31.81 -11.31 0.11
C LEU A 28 -31.21 -10.33 -0.92
N LEU A 29 -31.78 -10.23 -2.11
CA LEU A 29 -31.30 -9.31 -3.16
C LEU A 29 -31.69 -7.84 -2.88
N THR A 30 -32.83 -7.60 -2.26
CA THR A 30 -33.28 -6.24 -1.89
C THR A 30 -32.51 -5.71 -0.68
N GLN A 31 -32.09 -6.58 0.28
CA GLN A 31 -31.26 -6.22 1.41
C GLN A 31 -29.85 -5.79 1.00
N THR A 32 -29.27 -6.40 -0.03
CA THR A 32 -27.96 -6.00 -0.55
C THR A 32 -27.97 -4.60 -1.18
N ALA A 33 -29.08 -4.17 -1.76
CA ALA A 33 -29.26 -2.82 -2.29
C ALA A 33 -29.34 -1.75 -1.18
N SER A 34 -29.96 -2.09 -0.04
CA SER A 34 -30.03 -1.22 1.15
C SER A 34 -28.66 -0.96 1.78
N ILE A 35 -27.74 -1.95 1.79
CA ILE A 35 -26.35 -1.78 2.24
C ILE A 35 -25.62 -0.82 1.33
N SER A 36 -25.95 -0.76 0.06
CA SER A 36 -25.27 0.12 -0.89
C SER A 36 -25.51 1.60 -0.63
N SER A 37 -26.70 1.98 -0.11
CA SER A 37 -27.04 3.36 0.22
C SER A 37 -26.40 3.85 1.53
N LEU A 38 -26.15 2.97 2.48
CA LEU A 38 -25.45 3.27 3.74
C LEU A 38 -23.94 3.47 3.56
N LYS A 39 -23.39 3.14 2.40
CA LYS A 39 -21.96 3.13 2.09
C LYS A 39 -21.25 4.47 2.30
N VAL A 40 -21.91 5.59 2.22
CA VAL A 40 -21.25 6.90 2.18
C VAL A 40 -20.87 7.39 3.57
N ALA A 41 -21.70 7.24 4.58
CA ALA A 41 -21.47 7.82 5.90
C ALA A 41 -20.41 7.11 6.73
N TRP A 42 -20.34 5.79 6.70
CA TRP A 42 -19.40 5.00 7.52
C TRP A 42 -18.14 4.56 6.79
N ARG A 43 -18.01 4.86 5.50
CA ARG A 43 -16.77 4.63 4.71
C ARG A 43 -15.60 5.51 5.14
N LYS A 44 -15.85 6.64 5.81
CA LYS A 44 -14.78 7.54 6.26
C LYS A 44 -14.33 7.16 7.65
N ASP A 45 -13.31 6.32 7.71
CA ASP A 45 -12.55 6.10 8.91
C ASP A 45 -11.32 7.01 8.90
N ARG A 46 -11.36 8.06 9.75
CA ARG A 46 -10.31 9.09 9.78
C ARG A 46 -8.97 8.53 10.22
N LEU A 47 -8.97 7.55 11.10
CA LEU A 47 -7.74 6.94 11.62
C LEU A 47 -7.08 6.09 10.55
N LEU A 48 -7.84 5.25 9.85
CA LEU A 48 -7.34 4.44 8.75
C LEU A 48 -6.91 5.30 7.54
N ASP A 49 -7.65 6.37 7.24
CA ASP A 49 -7.27 7.33 6.20
C ASP A 49 -5.94 8.04 6.55
N SER A 50 -5.72 8.40 7.82
CA SER A 50 -4.48 9.04 8.26
C SER A 50 -3.27 8.13 8.12
N ALA A 51 -3.44 6.81 8.33
CA ALA A 51 -2.39 5.81 8.10
C ALA A 51 -1.87 5.81 6.65
N ILE A 52 -2.75 6.10 5.67
CA ILE A 52 -2.33 6.23 4.26
C ILE A 52 -1.59 7.54 4.01
N GLU A 53 -2.03 8.63 4.62
CA GLU A 53 -1.42 9.95 4.43
C GLU A 53 0.00 10.03 5.04
N ARG A 54 0.20 9.43 6.22
CA ARG A 54 1.53 9.34 6.86
C ARG A 54 2.57 8.70 5.95
N ASP A 55 2.16 7.71 5.17
CA ASP A 55 3.04 6.98 4.25
C ASP A 55 3.46 7.77 3.00
N LYS A 56 2.74 8.82 2.68
CA LYS A 56 2.96 9.60 1.45
C LYS A 56 4.37 10.20 1.40
N ARG A 57 4.84 10.76 2.52
CA ARG A 57 6.16 11.39 2.62
C ARG A 57 7.27 10.35 2.43
N CYS A 58 7.19 9.23 3.13
CA CYS A 58 8.13 8.13 3.01
C CYS A 58 8.22 7.61 1.57
N ARG A 59 7.08 7.41 0.91
CA ARG A 59 7.04 6.94 -0.49
C ARG A 59 7.70 7.91 -1.47
N VAL A 60 7.57 9.22 -1.26
CA VAL A 60 8.23 10.24 -2.08
C VAL A 60 9.74 10.19 -1.88
N CYS A 61 10.21 10.20 -0.62
CA CYS A 61 11.64 10.11 -0.30
C CYS A 61 12.27 8.81 -0.85
N ALA A 62 11.62 7.66 -0.67
CA ALA A 62 12.10 6.38 -1.20
C ALA A 62 12.18 6.36 -2.73
N ARG A 63 11.29 7.09 -3.45
CA ARG A 63 11.40 7.23 -4.92
C ARG A 63 12.61 8.04 -5.32
N VAL A 64 12.89 9.15 -4.63
CA VAL A 64 14.07 9.97 -4.90
C VAL A 64 15.35 9.20 -4.60
N VAL A 65 15.42 8.51 -3.47
CA VAL A 65 16.58 7.65 -3.14
C VAL A 65 16.83 6.64 -4.25
N ARG A 66 15.79 5.92 -4.68
CA ARG A 66 15.93 4.92 -5.75
C ARG A 66 16.37 5.54 -7.07
N GLU A 67 15.86 6.71 -7.43
CA GLU A 67 16.26 7.41 -8.65
C GLU A 67 17.75 7.75 -8.64
N VAL A 68 18.27 8.21 -7.50
CA VAL A 68 19.70 8.50 -7.32
C VAL A 68 20.54 7.22 -7.38
N LEU A 69 20.10 6.16 -6.71
CA LEU A 69 20.81 4.87 -6.67
C LEU A 69 20.86 4.15 -8.03
N ASN A 70 19.90 4.44 -8.92
CA ASN A 70 19.87 3.87 -10.26
C ASN A 70 20.83 4.57 -11.24
N GLU A 71 21.36 5.74 -10.87
CA GLU A 71 22.32 6.45 -11.72
C GLU A 71 23.76 5.89 -11.55
N PRO A 72 24.57 5.93 -12.61
CA PRO A 72 25.97 5.52 -12.53
C PRO A 72 26.71 6.24 -11.40
N GLY A 73 27.45 5.52 -10.58
CA GLY A 73 28.16 6.07 -9.43
C GLY A 73 27.25 6.61 -8.32
N HIS A 74 25.93 6.32 -8.37
CA HIS A 74 24.93 6.79 -7.43
C HIS A 74 24.91 8.32 -7.25
N ALA A 75 25.19 9.05 -8.34
CA ALA A 75 25.24 10.49 -8.35
C ALA A 75 24.46 11.07 -9.53
N ILE A 76 23.72 12.16 -9.31
CA ILE A 76 22.93 12.80 -10.37
C ILE A 76 23.06 14.32 -10.30
N PRO A 77 23.23 15.02 -11.42
CA PRO A 77 23.15 16.49 -11.45
C PRO A 77 21.78 16.98 -10.98
N LEU A 78 21.76 17.98 -10.12
CA LEU A 78 20.53 18.53 -9.54
C LEU A 78 19.51 18.95 -10.62
N ARG A 79 19.98 19.51 -11.73
CA ARG A 79 19.13 19.92 -12.86
C ARG A 79 18.42 18.74 -13.54
N TYR A 80 19.03 17.54 -13.58
CA TYR A 80 18.40 16.36 -14.15
C TYR A 80 17.34 15.79 -13.23
N LEU A 81 17.58 15.85 -11.92
CA LEU A 81 16.56 15.46 -10.94
C LEU A 81 15.36 16.44 -10.96
N GLU A 82 15.60 17.75 -11.18
CA GLU A 82 14.52 18.74 -11.32
C GLU A 82 13.65 18.47 -12.55
N LYS A 83 14.24 18.05 -13.69
CA LYS A 83 13.48 17.64 -14.88
C LYS A 83 12.57 16.42 -14.61
N ARG A 84 12.97 15.55 -13.68
CA ARG A 84 12.21 14.35 -13.28
C ARG A 84 11.21 14.62 -12.14
N ARG A 85 11.08 15.87 -11.69
CA ARG A 85 10.28 16.26 -10.51
C ARG A 85 8.84 15.76 -10.55
N GLU A 86 8.15 15.93 -11.66
CA GLU A 86 6.76 15.52 -11.82
C GLU A 86 6.61 13.98 -11.78
N ARG A 87 7.47 13.27 -12.49
CA ARG A 87 7.52 11.80 -12.46
C ARG A 87 7.76 11.25 -11.05
N LEU A 88 8.57 11.94 -10.26
CA LEU A 88 8.84 11.61 -8.87
C LEU A 88 7.70 12.02 -7.93
N GLY A 89 6.75 12.82 -8.40
CA GLY A 89 5.64 13.32 -7.59
C GLY A 89 6.09 14.25 -6.47
N LEU A 90 7.13 15.06 -6.71
CA LEU A 90 7.64 16.05 -5.76
C LEU A 90 6.73 17.30 -5.78
N PRO A 91 6.13 17.67 -4.64
CA PRO A 91 5.23 18.81 -4.56
C PRO A 91 5.97 20.16 -4.57
N VAL A 92 7.28 20.16 -4.40
CA VAL A 92 8.14 21.35 -4.30
C VAL A 92 9.37 21.18 -5.19
N LYS A 93 10.10 22.29 -5.43
CA LYS A 93 11.40 22.26 -6.14
C LYS A 93 12.36 21.30 -5.44
N VAL A 94 13.19 20.61 -6.21
CA VAL A 94 14.14 19.60 -5.69
C VAL A 94 15.05 20.21 -4.62
N LYS A 95 15.59 21.41 -4.82
CA LYS A 95 16.43 22.09 -3.82
C LYS A 95 15.70 22.25 -2.47
N THR A 96 14.43 22.67 -2.49
CA THR A 96 13.60 22.78 -1.27
C THR A 96 13.31 21.42 -0.63
N PHE A 97 13.11 20.40 -1.45
CA PHE A 97 12.93 19.03 -0.95
C PHE A 97 14.20 18.55 -0.24
N LEU A 98 15.37 18.73 -0.83
CA LEU A 98 16.64 18.30 -0.27
C LEU A 98 16.95 19.03 1.06
N SER A 99 16.67 20.32 1.14
CA SER A 99 16.86 21.07 2.39
C SER A 99 15.99 20.58 3.54
N ARG A 100 14.82 19.96 3.24
CA ARG A 100 13.94 19.34 4.25
C ARG A 100 14.44 17.99 4.77
N TYR A 101 15.32 17.32 4.01
CA TYR A 101 15.84 15.99 4.35
C TYR A 101 17.36 15.94 4.20
N PRO A 102 18.12 16.72 5.00
CA PRO A 102 19.58 16.83 4.90
C PRO A 102 20.28 15.51 5.18
N ASN A 103 19.63 14.60 5.93
CA ASN A 103 20.18 13.29 6.29
C ASN A 103 20.21 12.29 5.14
N LEU A 104 19.46 12.55 4.05
CA LEU A 104 19.38 11.61 2.93
C LEU A 104 20.48 11.85 1.88
N PHE A 105 20.82 13.11 1.61
CA PHE A 105 21.68 13.46 0.48
C PHE A 105 22.65 14.58 0.77
N ASP A 106 23.84 14.45 0.17
CA ASP A 106 24.85 15.50 0.11
C ASP A 106 24.84 16.16 -1.26
N LEU A 107 25.00 17.50 -1.28
CA LEU A 107 25.26 18.25 -2.49
C LEU A 107 26.75 18.57 -2.58
N TYR A 108 27.37 18.33 -3.73
CA TYR A 108 28.75 18.66 -4.01
C TYR A 108 28.90 19.19 -5.45
N PRO A 109 29.84 20.08 -5.72
CA PRO A 109 30.12 20.56 -7.07
C PRO A 109 30.91 19.49 -7.84
N ASP A 110 30.46 19.19 -9.06
CA ASP A 110 31.18 18.31 -9.99
C ASP A 110 30.92 18.72 -11.45
N ARG A 111 31.70 18.21 -12.37
CA ARG A 111 31.62 18.54 -13.79
C ARG A 111 30.96 17.44 -14.58
N ILE A 112 30.00 17.81 -15.44
CA ILE A 112 29.33 16.83 -16.34
C ILE A 112 30.29 16.40 -17.46
N LYS A 113 31.15 17.33 -17.92
CA LYS A 113 32.22 17.09 -18.87
C LYS A 113 33.48 17.80 -18.37
N PRO A 114 34.69 17.32 -18.70
CA PRO A 114 35.93 17.85 -18.17
C PRO A 114 36.12 19.37 -18.37
N LYS A 115 35.57 19.92 -19.47
CA LYS A 115 35.72 21.35 -19.84
C LYS A 115 34.52 22.22 -19.47
N THR A 116 33.51 21.70 -18.72
CA THR A 116 32.33 22.48 -18.33
C THR A 116 32.48 23.05 -16.92
N GLU A 117 31.75 24.11 -16.62
CA GLU A 117 31.67 24.65 -15.27
C GLU A 117 31.11 23.61 -14.28
N PRO A 118 31.55 23.66 -13.01
CA PRO A 118 31.04 22.78 -11.98
C PRO A 118 29.55 23.07 -11.71
N VAL A 119 28.77 22.02 -11.66
CA VAL A 119 27.33 22.07 -11.34
C VAL A 119 27.06 21.24 -10.08
N PRO A 120 26.02 21.56 -9.30
CA PRO A 120 25.70 20.79 -8.11
C PRO A 120 25.22 19.37 -8.50
N PHE A 121 25.89 18.39 -7.94
CA PHE A 121 25.53 16.97 -7.98
C PHE A 121 24.97 16.55 -6.63
N LEU A 122 24.10 15.56 -6.68
CA LEU A 122 23.48 14.90 -5.55
C LEU A 122 24.03 13.49 -5.40
N ARG A 123 24.44 13.11 -4.20
CA ARG A 123 24.85 11.73 -3.83
C ARG A 123 24.21 11.32 -2.50
N PRO A 124 24.13 10.01 -2.21
CA PRO A 124 23.70 9.53 -0.90
C PRO A 124 24.64 10.05 0.22
N SER A 125 24.05 10.54 1.30
CA SER A 125 24.81 10.93 2.49
C SER A 125 25.50 9.71 3.15
N PRO A 126 26.47 9.90 4.04
CA PRO A 126 27.04 8.82 4.83
C PRO A 126 25.98 8.06 5.64
N ARG A 127 25.01 8.77 6.23
CA ARG A 127 23.89 8.16 6.99
C ARG A 127 23.01 7.27 6.08
N LEU A 128 22.68 7.73 4.88
CA LEU A 128 21.90 6.93 3.92
C LEU A 128 22.71 5.71 3.46
N ARG A 129 24.01 5.83 3.23
CA ARG A 129 24.87 4.68 2.87
C ARG A 129 24.92 3.62 3.98
N SER A 130 25.07 4.03 5.24
CA SER A 130 25.00 3.13 6.38
C SER A 130 23.63 2.45 6.50
N PHE A 131 22.56 3.19 6.26
CA PHE A 131 21.21 2.62 6.23
C PHE A 131 21.05 1.58 5.12
N LEU A 132 21.57 1.82 3.91
CA LEU A 132 21.50 0.87 2.79
C LEU A 132 22.27 -0.43 3.09
N ALA A 133 23.42 -0.34 3.77
CA ALA A 133 24.16 -1.52 4.23
C ALA A 133 23.34 -2.32 5.27
N LEU A 134 22.71 -1.62 6.22
CA LEU A 134 21.79 -2.24 7.19
C LEU A 134 20.58 -2.86 6.51
N GLU A 135 19.96 -2.18 5.54
CA GLU A 135 18.87 -2.71 4.74
C GLU A 135 19.22 -4.03 4.08
N ALA A 136 20.41 -4.14 3.49
CA ALA A 136 20.88 -5.39 2.88
C ALA A 136 20.98 -6.53 3.89
N SER A 137 21.54 -6.28 5.08
CA SER A 137 21.64 -7.28 6.14
C SER A 137 20.27 -7.74 6.67
N LEU A 138 19.34 -6.81 6.86
CA LEU A 138 17.97 -7.11 7.30
C LEU A 138 17.21 -7.91 6.25
N ARG A 139 17.38 -7.58 4.97
CA ARG A 139 16.77 -8.33 3.86
C ARG A 139 17.28 -9.78 3.82
N ALA A 140 18.59 -10.00 4.00
CA ALA A 140 19.15 -11.33 4.07
C ALA A 140 18.58 -12.14 5.26
N ARG A 141 18.44 -11.51 6.43
CA ARG A 141 17.84 -12.14 7.61
C ARG A 141 16.40 -12.58 7.39
N HIS A 142 15.61 -11.76 6.69
CA HIS A 142 14.18 -12.00 6.46
C HIS A 142 13.88 -12.68 5.11
N GLU A 143 14.90 -13.18 4.39
CA GLU A 143 14.73 -13.90 3.13
C GLU A 143 13.75 -15.10 3.25
N PRO A 144 13.79 -15.94 4.32
CA PRO A 144 12.82 -17.02 4.48
C PRO A 144 11.37 -16.54 4.58
N LEU A 145 11.12 -15.41 5.23
CA LEU A 145 9.79 -14.82 5.32
C LEU A 145 9.29 -14.33 3.95
N VAL A 146 10.17 -13.71 3.17
CA VAL A 146 9.87 -13.29 1.79
C VAL A 146 9.54 -14.48 0.91
N LEU A 147 10.31 -15.56 1.03
CA LEU A 147 10.07 -16.82 0.32
C LEU A 147 8.71 -17.43 0.69
N ALA A 148 8.40 -17.52 1.99
CA ALA A 148 7.13 -18.03 2.46
C ALA A 148 5.94 -17.23 1.91
N LYS A 149 6.01 -15.89 1.91
CA LYS A 149 4.98 -15.03 1.32
C LYS A 149 4.81 -15.28 -0.19
N LEU A 150 5.90 -15.43 -0.91
CA LEU A 150 5.89 -15.70 -2.35
C LEU A 150 5.24 -17.06 -2.65
N CYS A 151 5.65 -18.11 -1.92
CA CYS A 151 5.04 -19.44 -2.03
C CYS A 151 3.54 -19.39 -1.71
N LYS A 152 3.12 -18.72 -0.63
CA LYS A 152 1.72 -18.55 -0.26
C LYS A 152 0.89 -17.89 -1.37
N LEU A 153 1.40 -16.83 -2.00
CA LEU A 153 0.72 -16.20 -3.14
C LEU A 153 0.55 -17.17 -4.33
N LEU A 154 1.59 -17.96 -4.65
CA LEU A 154 1.51 -18.99 -5.70
C LEU A 154 0.57 -20.12 -5.33
N MET A 155 0.59 -20.58 -4.08
CA MET A 155 -0.28 -21.66 -3.59
C MET A 155 -1.77 -21.30 -3.68
N MET A 156 -2.13 -20.04 -3.48
CA MET A 156 -3.51 -19.56 -3.65
C MET A 156 -3.95 -19.47 -5.12
N SER A 157 -3.00 -19.38 -6.05
CA SER A 157 -3.35 -19.28 -7.48
C SER A 157 -3.90 -20.59 -8.02
N ARG A 158 -4.78 -20.48 -9.03
CA ARG A 158 -5.47 -21.60 -9.65
C ARG A 158 -4.54 -22.72 -10.11
N ASP A 159 -3.54 -22.32 -10.90
CA ASP A 159 -2.63 -23.27 -11.57
C ASP A 159 -1.25 -23.29 -10.92
N LYS A 160 -1.12 -22.70 -9.71
CA LYS A 160 0.14 -22.51 -8.98
C LYS A 160 1.17 -21.71 -9.77
N VAL A 161 0.69 -20.88 -10.68
CA VAL A 161 1.48 -20.04 -11.59
C VAL A 161 0.97 -18.61 -11.55
N ILE A 162 1.88 -17.63 -11.53
CA ILE A 162 1.56 -16.20 -11.62
C ILE A 162 2.50 -15.53 -12.62
N PRO A 163 2.01 -14.65 -13.52
CA PRO A 163 2.87 -13.85 -14.37
C PRO A 163 3.88 -13.04 -13.56
N ALA A 164 5.16 -13.14 -13.91
CA ALA A 164 6.24 -12.49 -13.17
C ALA A 164 6.07 -10.97 -13.09
N GLU A 165 5.55 -10.35 -14.16
CA GLU A 165 5.24 -8.92 -14.18
C GLU A 165 4.24 -8.52 -13.09
N LYS A 166 3.20 -9.33 -12.85
CA LYS A 166 2.20 -9.06 -11.80
C LYS A 166 2.86 -9.06 -10.41
N LEU A 167 3.77 -10.01 -10.15
CA LEU A 167 4.54 -10.07 -8.89
C LEU A 167 5.48 -8.87 -8.74
N LEU A 168 6.15 -8.46 -9.81
CA LEU A 168 7.00 -7.26 -9.80
C LEU A 168 6.20 -5.99 -9.54
N ASN A 169 4.96 -5.90 -10.00
CA ASN A 169 4.08 -4.76 -9.74
C ASN A 169 3.70 -4.63 -8.26
N VAL A 170 3.58 -5.74 -7.53
CA VAL A 170 3.20 -5.78 -6.10
C VAL A 170 4.39 -5.91 -5.15
N LYS A 171 5.62 -5.97 -5.67
CA LYS A 171 6.81 -6.23 -4.86
C LYS A 171 6.96 -5.33 -3.63
N ARG A 172 6.53 -4.07 -3.74
CA ARG A 172 6.61 -3.11 -2.62
C ARG A 172 5.58 -3.37 -1.54
N ASP A 173 4.40 -3.85 -1.92
CA ASP A 173 3.32 -4.12 -0.98
C ASP A 173 3.61 -5.37 -0.15
N PHE A 174 4.37 -6.32 -0.70
CA PHE A 174 4.75 -7.58 -0.04
C PHE A 174 6.20 -7.60 0.50
N GLY A 175 7.00 -6.59 0.18
CA GLY A 175 8.40 -6.51 0.61
C GLY A 175 9.37 -7.34 -0.25
N PHE A 176 8.99 -7.71 -1.46
CA PHE A 176 9.85 -8.45 -2.36
C PHE A 176 11.02 -7.60 -2.85
N PRO A 177 12.22 -8.19 -2.99
CA PRO A 177 13.40 -7.50 -3.49
C PRO A 177 13.24 -7.10 -4.97
N ASN A 178 14.04 -6.13 -5.42
CA ASN A 178 14.00 -5.68 -6.81
C ASN A 178 14.49 -6.75 -7.79
N ASP A 179 15.41 -7.56 -7.36
CA ASP A 179 16.06 -8.66 -8.04
C ASP A 179 15.41 -10.03 -7.75
N LEU A 180 14.11 -10.03 -7.39
CA LEU A 180 13.33 -11.22 -7.06
C LEU A 180 13.57 -12.39 -8.02
N LEU A 181 13.46 -12.13 -9.33
CA LEU A 181 13.54 -13.17 -10.37
C LEU A 181 14.97 -13.62 -10.64
N THR A 182 15.97 -12.77 -10.44
CA THR A 182 17.38 -13.03 -10.78
C THR A 182 18.20 -13.48 -9.59
N SER A 183 17.80 -13.12 -8.35
CA SER A 183 18.51 -13.44 -7.14
C SER A 183 17.78 -14.50 -6.28
N LEU A 184 16.52 -14.24 -5.91
CA LEU A 184 15.81 -15.11 -4.98
C LEU A 184 15.35 -16.42 -5.65
N VAL A 185 14.70 -16.35 -6.81
CA VAL A 185 14.15 -17.55 -7.47
C VAL A 185 15.21 -18.61 -7.78
N PRO A 186 16.39 -18.26 -8.32
CA PRO A 186 17.44 -19.25 -8.58
C PRO A 186 18.03 -19.95 -7.34
N LYS A 187 17.89 -19.35 -6.16
CA LYS A 187 18.35 -19.96 -4.90
C LYS A 187 17.46 -21.12 -4.45
N TYR A 188 16.20 -21.15 -4.87
CA TYR A 188 15.19 -22.11 -4.41
C TYR A 188 14.54 -22.90 -5.56
N PRO A 189 15.34 -23.61 -6.41
CA PRO A 189 14.83 -24.31 -7.59
C PRO A 189 13.89 -25.48 -7.26
N HIS A 190 13.98 -25.99 -6.04
CA HIS A 190 13.08 -27.03 -5.53
C HIS A 190 11.67 -26.53 -5.16
N LEU A 191 11.52 -25.21 -4.94
CA LEU A 191 10.23 -24.57 -4.61
C LEU A 191 9.67 -23.75 -5.78
N LEU A 192 10.54 -23.10 -6.54
CA LEU A 192 10.17 -22.08 -7.51
C LEU A 192 10.86 -22.32 -8.86
N ARG A 193 10.12 -22.14 -9.94
CA ARG A 193 10.64 -22.22 -11.30
C ARG A 193 10.16 -21.03 -12.12
N LEU A 194 11.09 -20.37 -12.82
CA LEU A 194 10.76 -19.34 -13.81
C LEU A 194 10.58 -20.01 -15.17
N VAL A 195 9.42 -19.84 -15.77
CA VAL A 195 9.07 -20.37 -17.10
C VAL A 195 8.95 -19.20 -18.07
N GLY A 196 9.59 -19.31 -19.26
CA GLY A 196 9.67 -18.24 -20.27
C GLY A 196 10.87 -17.33 -20.07
N SER A 197 11.17 -16.53 -21.08
CA SER A 197 12.31 -15.59 -21.07
C SER A 197 11.89 -14.23 -20.51
N PRO A 198 12.64 -13.65 -19.57
CA PRO A 198 12.34 -12.33 -19.02
C PRO A 198 12.34 -11.19 -20.06
N GLY A 199 12.96 -11.40 -21.22
CA GLY A 199 13.04 -10.42 -22.31
C GLY A 199 11.89 -10.47 -23.32
N GLU A 200 11.14 -11.58 -23.40
CA GLU A 200 10.04 -11.77 -24.36
C GLU A 200 8.64 -11.38 -23.82
N GLY A 201 8.58 -10.73 -22.68
CA GLY A 201 7.34 -10.16 -22.12
C GLY A 201 6.33 -11.16 -21.51
N LYS A 202 6.62 -12.47 -21.52
CA LYS A 202 5.72 -13.52 -20.98
C LYS A 202 6.49 -14.51 -20.12
N SER A 203 7.03 -14.04 -19.01
CA SER A 203 7.60 -14.92 -17.99
C SER A 203 6.61 -15.21 -16.88
N PHE A 204 6.59 -16.43 -16.43
CA PHE A 204 5.71 -16.91 -15.37
C PHE A 204 6.54 -17.50 -14.23
N LEU A 205 6.12 -17.24 -13.00
CA LEU A 205 6.68 -17.91 -11.83
C LEU A 205 5.74 -19.04 -11.42
N GLU A 206 6.28 -20.25 -11.34
CA GLU A 206 5.58 -21.47 -10.99
C GLU A 206 6.05 -22.01 -9.65
N LEU A 207 5.13 -22.53 -8.86
CA LEU A 207 5.42 -23.32 -7.66
C LEU A 207 5.69 -24.76 -8.05
N VAL A 208 6.91 -25.24 -7.79
CA VAL A 208 7.35 -26.62 -8.14
C VAL A 208 6.87 -27.64 -7.11
N SER A 209 6.99 -27.31 -5.82
CA SER A 209 6.57 -28.22 -4.75
C SER A 209 5.66 -27.52 -3.76
N TRP A 210 4.68 -28.27 -3.27
CA TRP A 210 3.74 -27.83 -2.25
C TRP A 210 4.35 -28.02 -0.86
N ASN A 211 4.24 -26.99 -0.02
CA ASN A 211 4.67 -27.07 1.37
C ASN A 211 3.46 -26.88 2.30
N GLU A 212 3.11 -27.92 3.06
CA GLU A 212 1.96 -27.92 3.98
C GLU A 212 2.10 -26.88 5.11
N GLU A 213 3.32 -26.54 5.53
CA GLU A 213 3.54 -25.52 6.54
C GLU A 213 3.09 -24.14 6.09
N TYR A 214 3.18 -23.87 4.78
CA TYR A 214 2.70 -22.62 4.18
C TYR A 214 1.21 -22.64 3.87
N ALA A 215 0.58 -23.83 3.82
CA ALA A 215 -0.82 -24.00 3.44
C ALA A 215 -1.83 -23.65 4.55
N LYS A 216 -1.43 -22.83 5.51
CA LYS A 216 -2.30 -22.31 6.58
C LYS A 216 -2.49 -20.81 6.43
N SER A 217 -3.74 -20.36 6.37
CA SER A 217 -4.09 -18.93 6.39
C SER A 217 -3.87 -18.32 7.77
N VAL A 218 -3.76 -17.00 7.83
CA VAL A 218 -3.64 -16.26 9.10
C VAL A 218 -4.84 -16.54 10.02
N ILE A 219 -6.05 -16.72 9.46
CA ILE A 219 -7.26 -17.05 10.23
C ILE A 219 -7.14 -18.45 10.85
N GLU A 220 -6.65 -19.44 10.10
CA GLU A 220 -6.43 -20.80 10.60
C GLU A 220 -5.33 -20.84 11.66
N GLN A 221 -4.23 -20.12 11.44
CA GLN A 221 -3.14 -20.02 12.41
C GLN A 221 -3.62 -19.42 13.74
N ARG A 222 -4.46 -18.37 13.67
CA ARG A 222 -5.05 -17.74 14.85
C ARG A 222 -5.97 -18.70 15.59
N ALA A 223 -6.84 -19.43 14.88
CA ALA A 223 -7.71 -20.42 15.50
C ALA A 223 -6.93 -21.58 16.17
N ASP A 224 -5.82 -22.02 15.55
CA ASP A 224 -4.93 -23.02 16.15
C ASP A 224 -4.20 -22.50 17.40
N GLU A 225 -3.83 -21.24 17.41
CA GLU A 225 -3.19 -20.59 18.55
C GLU A 225 -4.16 -20.38 19.71
N GLU A 226 -5.37 -19.90 19.44
CA GLU A 226 -6.45 -19.79 20.43
C GLU A 226 -6.81 -21.16 21.01
N ALA A 227 -6.87 -22.19 20.16
CA ALA A 227 -7.13 -23.58 20.61
C ALA A 227 -6.00 -24.10 21.52
N ARG A 228 -4.73 -23.74 21.25
CA ARG A 228 -3.59 -24.08 22.13
C ARG A 228 -3.67 -23.37 23.49
N LEU A 229 -4.07 -22.11 23.50
CA LEU A 229 -4.13 -21.31 24.70
C LEU A 229 -5.34 -21.68 25.59
N THR A 230 -6.49 -21.97 24.99
CA THR A 230 -7.73 -22.22 25.71
C THR A 230 -8.02 -23.70 25.94
N GLY A 231 -7.34 -24.61 25.23
CA GLY A 231 -7.65 -26.06 25.21
C GLY A 231 -8.94 -26.40 24.47
N ILE A 232 -9.62 -25.44 23.86
CA ILE A 232 -10.89 -25.62 23.16
C ILE A 232 -10.65 -25.45 21.66
N ARG A 233 -11.08 -26.42 20.86
CA ARG A 233 -10.97 -26.34 19.39
C ARG A 233 -11.87 -25.24 18.86
N MET A 234 -11.24 -24.15 18.40
CA MET A 234 -11.93 -23.03 17.78
C MET A 234 -12.11 -23.27 16.28
N ARG A 235 -13.26 -22.84 15.73
CA ARG A 235 -13.47 -22.85 14.29
C ARG A 235 -12.85 -21.59 13.70
N PRO A 236 -12.03 -21.72 12.61
CA PRO A 236 -11.50 -20.54 11.92
C PRO A 236 -12.65 -19.62 11.46
N ASN A 237 -12.58 -18.34 11.80
CA ASN A 237 -13.61 -17.36 11.40
C ASN A 237 -13.05 -15.94 11.35
N PHE A 238 -13.80 -15.05 10.70
CA PHE A 238 -13.42 -13.65 10.55
C PHE A 238 -13.78 -12.82 11.77
N THR A 239 -12.90 -11.88 12.11
CA THR A 239 -13.19 -10.85 13.09
C THR A 239 -13.93 -9.69 12.41
N VAL A 240 -15.14 -9.40 12.86
CA VAL A 240 -15.96 -8.29 12.35
C VAL A 240 -15.84 -7.09 13.28
N ARG A 241 -15.20 -6.02 12.82
CA ARG A 241 -15.06 -4.75 13.54
C ARG A 241 -15.83 -3.65 12.82
N LEU A 242 -16.82 -3.08 13.47
CA LEU A 242 -17.58 -1.94 12.94
C LEU A 242 -17.04 -0.63 13.54
N PRO A 243 -17.15 0.50 12.81
CA PRO A 243 -16.76 1.80 13.33
C PRO A 243 -17.55 2.13 14.61
N PRO A 244 -16.96 2.86 15.57
CA PRO A 244 -17.66 3.33 16.76
C PRO A 244 -18.92 4.13 16.38
N GLY A 245 -20.02 3.89 17.08
CA GLY A 245 -21.30 4.57 16.83
C GLY A 245 -22.10 4.04 15.63
N PHE A 246 -21.60 3.00 14.95
CA PHE A 246 -22.31 2.38 13.85
C PHE A 246 -23.15 1.18 14.34
N TYR A 247 -24.45 1.29 14.19
CA TYR A 247 -25.40 0.24 14.59
C TYR A 247 -25.97 -0.44 13.35
N LEU A 248 -25.80 -1.75 13.25
CA LEU A 248 -26.44 -2.57 12.23
C LEU A 248 -27.94 -2.69 12.51
N LYS A 249 -28.76 -2.56 11.47
CA LYS A 249 -30.18 -2.95 11.54
C LYS A 249 -30.27 -4.45 11.87
N ARG A 250 -31.39 -4.86 12.48
CA ARG A 250 -31.61 -6.25 12.93
C ARG A 250 -31.35 -7.27 11.82
N GLU A 251 -31.95 -7.06 10.65
CA GLU A 251 -31.78 -7.91 9.47
C GLU A 251 -30.33 -8.07 9.04
N MET A 252 -29.54 -6.99 9.15
CA MET A 252 -28.12 -7.00 8.82
C MET A 252 -27.30 -7.78 9.85
N ARG A 253 -27.67 -7.70 11.13
CA ARG A 253 -26.99 -8.49 12.17
C ARG A 253 -27.26 -9.97 11.99
N GLU A 254 -28.51 -10.33 11.66
CA GLU A 254 -28.92 -11.71 11.36
C GLU A 254 -28.14 -12.23 10.15
N TRP A 255 -28.08 -11.47 9.04
CA TRP A 255 -27.31 -11.85 7.85
C TRP A 255 -25.80 -12.02 8.17
N VAL A 256 -25.18 -11.10 8.92
CA VAL A 256 -23.75 -11.24 9.30
C VAL A 256 -23.54 -12.51 10.13
N ARG A 257 -24.43 -12.78 11.09
CA ARG A 257 -24.37 -13.99 11.94
C ARG A 257 -24.45 -15.26 11.07
N ASP A 258 -25.48 -15.35 10.22
CA ASP A 258 -25.71 -16.53 9.38
C ASP A 258 -24.55 -16.73 8.40
N TRP A 259 -23.97 -15.65 7.86
CA TRP A 259 -22.79 -15.72 7.02
C TRP A 259 -21.54 -16.18 7.80
N LEU A 260 -21.37 -15.75 9.04
CA LEU A 260 -20.26 -16.21 9.90
C LEU A 260 -20.41 -17.70 10.28
N GLU A 261 -21.63 -18.22 10.39
CA GLU A 261 -21.90 -19.65 10.68
C GLU A 261 -21.51 -20.58 9.52
N LEU A 262 -21.44 -20.08 8.29
CA LEU A 262 -20.96 -20.88 7.16
C LEU A 262 -19.56 -21.47 7.42
N PRO A 263 -19.23 -22.65 6.89
CA PRO A 263 -17.90 -23.21 7.05
C PRO A 263 -16.84 -22.32 6.43
N TYR A 264 -15.72 -22.17 7.14
CA TYR A 264 -14.55 -21.51 6.58
C TYR A 264 -13.86 -22.43 5.57
N VAL A 265 -13.70 -21.93 4.35
CA VAL A 265 -12.96 -22.64 3.30
C VAL A 265 -11.59 -21.97 3.16
N SER A 266 -10.53 -22.73 3.42
CA SER A 266 -9.16 -22.22 3.33
C SER A 266 -8.85 -21.67 1.93
N PRO A 267 -8.12 -20.54 1.83
CA PRO A 267 -7.59 -20.06 0.55
C PRO A 267 -6.73 -21.07 -0.19
N TYR A 268 -6.13 -22.00 0.54
CA TYR A 268 -5.22 -23.03 0.01
C TYR A 268 -5.92 -24.34 -0.35
N ALA A 269 -7.16 -24.55 0.10
CA ALA A 269 -7.95 -25.73 -0.22
C ALA A 269 -8.42 -25.72 -1.68
N ASP A 270 -8.59 -26.92 -2.23
CA ASP A 270 -9.24 -27.07 -3.53
C ASP A 270 -10.71 -26.63 -3.46
N ALA A 271 -11.11 -25.80 -4.38
CA ALA A 271 -12.46 -25.27 -4.50
C ALA A 271 -13.17 -25.72 -5.79
N SER A 272 -12.67 -26.73 -6.46
CA SER A 272 -13.26 -27.23 -7.72
C SER A 272 -14.69 -27.72 -7.54
N GLY A 273 -15.02 -28.26 -6.36
CA GLY A 273 -16.35 -28.73 -5.99
C GLY A 273 -17.34 -27.63 -5.55
N LEU A 274 -16.91 -26.37 -5.40
CA LEU A 274 -17.78 -25.28 -4.97
C LEU A 274 -18.46 -24.60 -6.17
N HIS A 275 -19.79 -24.42 -6.05
CA HIS A 275 -20.52 -23.69 -7.08
C HIS A 275 -20.13 -22.19 -7.06
N PRO A 276 -19.82 -21.57 -8.21
CA PRO A 276 -19.34 -20.18 -8.28
C PRO A 276 -20.24 -19.13 -7.63
N ALA A 277 -21.55 -19.37 -7.59
CA ALA A 277 -22.56 -18.48 -7.00
C ALA A 277 -22.96 -18.87 -5.57
N SER A 278 -22.28 -19.84 -4.94
CA SER A 278 -22.62 -20.28 -3.58
C SER A 278 -22.10 -19.29 -2.53
N PRO A 279 -22.76 -19.23 -1.35
CA PRO A 279 -22.29 -18.44 -0.22
C PRO A 279 -20.91 -18.89 0.29
N GLU A 280 -20.59 -20.18 0.20
CA GLU A 280 -19.29 -20.76 0.57
C GLU A 280 -18.18 -20.24 -0.36
N MET A 281 -18.46 -20.14 -1.66
CA MET A 281 -17.51 -19.56 -2.63
C MET A 281 -17.30 -18.06 -2.34
N GLU A 282 -18.34 -17.32 -1.96
CA GLU A 282 -18.19 -15.92 -1.50
C GLU A 282 -17.34 -15.87 -0.24
N LYS A 283 -17.60 -16.73 0.76
CA LYS A 283 -16.82 -16.79 2.00
C LYS A 283 -15.34 -17.13 1.72
N ARG A 284 -15.09 -18.07 0.78
CA ARG A 284 -13.72 -18.37 0.32
C ARG A 284 -13.05 -17.17 -0.35
N MET A 285 -13.76 -16.44 -1.21
CA MET A 285 -13.22 -15.24 -1.85
C MET A 285 -12.85 -14.17 -0.81
N VAL A 286 -13.68 -13.98 0.23
CA VAL A 286 -13.35 -13.11 1.38
C VAL A 286 -12.09 -13.63 2.08
N GLY A 287 -11.95 -14.93 2.29
CA GLY A 287 -10.76 -15.57 2.88
C GLY A 287 -9.50 -15.32 2.05
N MET A 288 -9.58 -15.45 0.73
CA MET A 288 -8.45 -15.17 -0.17
C MET A 288 -8.04 -13.70 -0.13
N LEU A 289 -8.99 -12.77 -0.19
CA LEU A 289 -8.72 -11.33 -0.10
C LEU A 289 -8.14 -10.97 1.28
N HIS A 290 -8.63 -11.59 2.34
CA HIS A 290 -8.11 -11.43 3.69
C HIS A 290 -6.65 -11.90 3.76
N GLU A 291 -6.35 -13.11 3.25
CA GLU A 291 -5.00 -13.68 3.26
C GLU A 291 -4.03 -12.83 2.43
N VAL A 292 -4.41 -12.41 1.22
CA VAL A 292 -3.58 -11.53 0.38
C VAL A 292 -3.26 -10.21 1.10
N LEU A 293 -4.24 -9.60 1.77
CA LEU A 293 -4.02 -8.39 2.55
C LEU A 293 -3.16 -8.66 3.79
N SER A 294 -3.34 -9.79 4.46
CA SER A 294 -2.54 -10.22 5.62
C SER A 294 -1.07 -10.44 5.27
N LEU A 295 -0.78 -10.96 4.07
CA LEU A 295 0.59 -11.14 3.57
C LEU A 295 1.26 -9.82 3.20
N SER A 296 0.49 -8.76 2.91
CA SER A 296 1.07 -7.45 2.59
C SER A 296 1.68 -6.79 3.82
N LEU A 297 2.75 -6.02 3.63
CA LEU A 297 3.50 -5.36 4.72
C LEU A 297 2.63 -4.47 5.60
N LEU A 298 1.76 -3.69 4.98
CA LEU A 298 0.90 -2.71 5.65
C LEU A 298 -0.56 -3.18 5.74
N LYS A 299 -0.80 -4.49 5.56
CA LYS A 299 -2.15 -5.07 5.61
C LYS A 299 -3.16 -4.32 4.72
N ARG A 300 -2.67 -3.80 3.61
CA ARG A 300 -3.43 -3.04 2.61
C ARG A 300 -2.81 -3.13 1.22
N VAL A 301 -3.67 -3.15 0.19
CA VAL A 301 -3.27 -3.17 -1.22
C VAL A 301 -4.24 -2.30 -2.03
N ALA A 302 -3.77 -1.68 -3.10
CA ALA A 302 -4.64 -0.93 -4.01
C ALA A 302 -5.60 -1.87 -4.74
N VAL A 303 -6.89 -1.54 -4.75
CA VAL A 303 -7.94 -2.37 -5.39
C VAL A 303 -7.65 -2.64 -6.87
N PRO A 304 -7.21 -1.67 -7.70
CA PRO A 304 -6.85 -1.94 -9.09
C PRO A 304 -5.66 -2.91 -9.24
N VAL A 305 -4.77 -2.97 -8.26
CA VAL A 305 -3.65 -3.91 -8.25
C VAL A 305 -4.15 -5.33 -7.98
N LEU A 306 -5.06 -5.50 -7.00
CA LEU A 306 -5.72 -6.79 -6.74
C LEU A 306 -6.51 -7.27 -7.96
N GLY A 307 -7.13 -6.34 -8.70
CA GLY A 307 -7.86 -6.65 -9.92
C GLY A 307 -7.01 -7.29 -11.03
N LYS A 308 -5.70 -7.07 -11.03
CA LYS A 308 -4.80 -7.74 -11.99
C LYS A 308 -4.65 -9.24 -11.73
N PHE A 309 -5.01 -9.72 -10.55
CA PHE A 309 -4.93 -11.13 -10.16
C PHE A 309 -6.28 -11.87 -10.24
N CYS A 310 -7.31 -11.27 -10.85
CA CYS A 310 -8.64 -11.87 -10.95
C CYS A 310 -8.62 -13.26 -11.61
N GLU A 311 -7.83 -13.42 -12.65
CA GLU A 311 -7.71 -14.69 -13.38
C GLU A 311 -7.03 -15.77 -12.54
N GLU A 312 -5.90 -15.45 -11.91
CA GLU A 312 -5.10 -16.37 -11.12
C GLU A 312 -5.83 -16.82 -9.85
N TYR A 313 -6.59 -15.92 -9.23
CA TYR A 313 -7.31 -16.21 -7.98
C TYR A 313 -8.80 -16.52 -8.20
N ARG A 314 -9.26 -16.59 -9.46
CA ARG A 314 -10.68 -16.83 -9.82
C ARG A 314 -11.62 -15.81 -9.14
N PHE A 315 -11.21 -14.56 -9.04
CA PHE A 315 -12.11 -13.52 -8.55
C PHE A 315 -13.15 -13.18 -9.62
N SER A 316 -14.38 -12.95 -9.20
CA SER A 316 -15.40 -12.43 -10.10
C SER A 316 -15.05 -10.99 -10.55
N ASN A 317 -15.58 -10.55 -11.68
CA ASN A 317 -15.41 -9.15 -12.15
C ASN A 317 -15.93 -8.13 -11.13
N ALA A 318 -16.84 -8.55 -10.26
CA ALA A 318 -17.41 -7.72 -9.18
C ALA A 318 -16.69 -7.86 -7.84
N PHE A 319 -15.49 -8.47 -7.78
CA PHE A 319 -14.74 -8.71 -6.53
C PHE A 319 -14.59 -7.46 -5.66
N ALA A 320 -14.48 -6.28 -6.28
CA ALA A 320 -14.38 -5.02 -5.55
C ALA A 320 -15.60 -4.72 -4.66
N ASN A 321 -16.78 -5.28 -5.00
CA ASN A 321 -17.98 -5.14 -4.19
C ASN A 321 -17.87 -5.92 -2.87
N THR A 322 -17.07 -6.97 -2.82
CA THR A 322 -16.81 -7.76 -1.62
C THR A 322 -16.28 -6.90 -0.48
N PHE A 323 -15.37 -5.97 -0.76
CA PHE A 323 -14.85 -5.05 0.26
C PHE A 323 -15.93 -4.17 0.87
N THR A 324 -16.92 -3.79 0.09
CA THR A 324 -18.02 -2.93 0.58
C THR A 324 -19.15 -3.72 1.20
N ARG A 325 -19.35 -4.97 0.81
CA ARG A 325 -20.31 -5.89 1.40
C ARG A 325 -19.84 -6.36 2.77
N HIS A 326 -18.56 -6.73 2.89
CA HIS A 326 -17.95 -7.20 4.14
C HIS A 326 -17.13 -6.08 4.81
N SER A 327 -17.74 -4.97 5.02
CA SER A 327 -17.14 -3.75 5.52
C SER A 327 -16.75 -3.79 7.01
N GLY A 328 -17.21 -4.76 7.75
CA GLY A 328 -16.70 -5.07 9.09
C GLY A 328 -15.34 -5.78 9.08
N ILE A 329 -14.96 -6.41 7.96
CA ILE A 329 -13.67 -7.06 7.75
C ILE A 329 -12.71 -6.11 7.03
N PHE A 330 -13.21 -5.45 5.98
CA PHE A 330 -12.41 -4.58 5.12
C PHE A 330 -12.80 -3.12 5.25
N TYR A 331 -11.86 -2.26 4.98
CA TYR A 331 -12.05 -0.83 4.76
C TYR A 331 -11.52 -0.42 3.40
N VAL A 332 -12.26 0.43 2.67
CA VAL A 332 -11.81 0.97 1.38
C VAL A 332 -11.57 2.46 1.52
N SER A 333 -10.33 2.86 1.58
CA SER A 333 -9.94 4.27 1.56
C SER A 333 -9.93 4.83 0.14
N LEU A 334 -10.42 6.05 0.00
CA LEU A 334 -10.36 6.84 -1.23
C LEU A 334 -9.22 7.88 -1.19
N LYS A 335 -8.43 7.89 -0.12
CA LYS A 335 -7.31 8.81 0.03
C LYS A 335 -6.16 8.48 -0.92
N GLY A 336 -5.50 9.52 -1.43
CA GLY A 336 -4.35 9.34 -2.34
C GLY A 336 -4.70 9.09 -3.80
N GLY A 337 -5.97 9.26 -4.21
CA GLY A 337 -6.42 9.14 -5.61
C GLY A 337 -6.64 7.71 -6.11
N ILE A 338 -6.25 6.69 -5.33
CA ILE A 338 -6.43 5.27 -5.68
C ILE A 338 -7.20 4.58 -4.56
N LYS A 339 -8.24 3.83 -4.93
CA LYS A 339 -8.98 3.00 -3.96
C LYS A 339 -8.03 1.96 -3.35
N THR A 340 -7.88 2.00 -2.02
CA THR A 340 -7.01 1.08 -1.28
C THR A 340 -7.84 0.26 -0.31
N ALA A 341 -7.79 -1.06 -0.44
CA ALA A 341 -8.39 -2.00 0.50
C ALA A 341 -7.46 -2.23 1.68
N MET A 342 -8.01 -2.25 2.90
CA MET A 342 -7.29 -2.45 4.16
C MET A 342 -8.03 -3.47 5.02
N LEU A 343 -7.31 -4.25 5.82
CA LEU A 343 -7.90 -5.09 6.87
C LEU A 343 -8.19 -4.25 8.11
N ARG A 344 -9.45 -4.22 8.57
CA ARG A 344 -9.81 -3.46 9.78
C ARG A 344 -9.18 -4.02 11.04
N GLU A 345 -9.20 -5.34 11.19
CA GLU A 345 -8.64 -6.01 12.37
C GLU A 345 -7.13 -5.79 12.56
N ALA A 346 -6.42 -5.50 11.46
CA ALA A 346 -4.98 -5.29 11.48
C ALA A 346 -4.57 -3.92 12.05
N TYR A 347 -5.54 -3.04 12.30
CA TYR A 347 -5.28 -1.70 12.80
C TYR A 347 -6.03 -1.44 14.11
N ASP A 348 -5.31 -0.84 15.05
CA ASP A 348 -5.89 -0.22 16.24
C ASP A 348 -5.44 1.24 16.31
N GLN A 349 -6.37 2.18 16.53
CA GLN A 349 -6.13 3.63 16.53
C GLN A 349 -5.31 4.14 15.32
N GLY A 350 -5.43 3.45 14.16
CA GLY A 350 -4.70 3.76 12.94
C GLY A 350 -3.24 3.27 12.90
N GLU A 351 -2.79 2.52 13.91
CA GLU A 351 -1.51 1.81 13.95
C GLU A 351 -1.70 0.31 13.68
N LEU A 352 -0.66 -0.36 13.14
CA LEU A 352 -0.68 -1.80 12.92
C LEU A 352 -0.55 -2.54 14.25
N VAL A 353 -1.47 -3.48 14.53
CA VAL A 353 -1.44 -4.37 15.69
C VAL A 353 -0.28 -5.36 15.53
N ASP A 354 -0.30 -6.14 14.44
CA ASP A 354 0.75 -7.08 14.11
C ASP A 354 1.67 -6.48 13.04
N ARG A 355 2.88 -6.10 13.44
CA ARG A 355 3.85 -5.51 12.53
C ARG A 355 4.65 -6.60 11.84
N ASP A 356 4.66 -6.54 10.52
CA ASP A 356 5.50 -7.41 9.71
C ASP A 356 6.99 -7.11 9.98
N PRO A 357 7.85 -8.13 10.23
CA PRO A 357 9.26 -7.91 10.50
C PRO A 357 10.01 -7.11 9.42
N LEU A 358 9.58 -7.23 8.15
CA LEU A 358 10.15 -6.45 7.04
C LEU A 358 9.87 -4.93 7.17
N LEU A 359 8.90 -4.53 7.99
CA LEU A 359 8.64 -3.10 8.25
C LEU A 359 9.75 -2.45 9.07
N GLU A 360 10.59 -3.22 9.78
CA GLU A 360 11.75 -2.68 10.49
C GLU A 360 12.63 -1.82 9.58
N ILE A 361 12.85 -2.28 8.35
CA ILE A 361 13.62 -1.54 7.33
C ILE A 361 12.97 -0.18 7.05
N ARG A 362 11.65 -0.19 6.83
CA ARG A 362 10.88 1.01 6.55
C ARG A 362 10.87 1.97 7.75
N ASP A 363 10.71 1.44 8.95
CA ASP A 363 10.65 2.25 10.17
C ASP A 363 11.96 2.96 10.45
N LYS A 364 13.09 2.28 10.26
CA LYS A 364 14.42 2.91 10.34
C LYS A 364 14.62 4.01 9.30
N PHE A 365 14.08 3.80 8.08
CA PHE A 365 14.10 4.85 7.05
C PHE A 365 13.22 6.04 7.42
N VAL A 366 12.02 5.81 7.95
CA VAL A 366 11.12 6.87 8.42
C VAL A 366 11.77 7.66 9.55
N LEU A 367 12.36 6.97 10.54
CA LEU A 367 13.06 7.62 11.64
C LEU A 367 14.18 8.55 11.14
N MET A 368 15.02 8.06 10.23
CA MET A 368 16.09 8.87 9.62
C MET A 368 15.53 10.10 8.88
N MET A 369 14.41 9.95 8.18
CA MET A 369 13.74 11.07 7.51
C MET A 369 13.19 12.10 8.51
N GLU A 370 12.57 11.64 9.60
CA GLU A 370 11.99 12.50 10.63
C GLU A 370 13.07 13.28 11.37
N GLU A 371 14.19 12.64 11.70
CA GLU A 371 15.38 13.31 12.26
C GLU A 371 15.83 14.46 11.34
N GLY A 372 16.01 14.19 10.05
CA GLY A 372 16.42 15.22 9.08
C GLY A 372 15.40 16.35 8.95
N TYR A 373 14.11 16.04 8.97
CA TYR A 373 13.06 17.04 8.92
C TYR A 373 13.02 17.91 10.19
N ASN A 374 13.25 17.30 11.35
CA ASN A 374 13.33 18.04 12.64
C ASN A 374 14.54 18.98 12.67
N GLU A 375 15.71 18.53 12.20
CA GLU A 375 16.88 19.37 12.03
C GLU A 375 16.61 20.59 11.12
N TYR A 376 15.93 20.36 10.00
CA TYR A 376 15.51 21.44 9.10
C TYR A 376 14.57 22.43 9.79
N MET A 377 13.58 21.95 10.53
CA MET A 377 12.64 22.81 11.26
C MET A 377 13.31 23.61 12.36
N GLN A 378 14.29 23.04 13.07
CA GLN A 378 15.10 23.77 14.06
C GLN A 378 15.90 24.89 13.40
N ARG A 379 16.61 24.61 12.31
CA ARG A 379 17.35 25.64 11.55
C ARG A 379 16.43 26.79 11.09
N LEU A 380 15.21 26.47 10.67
CA LEU A 380 14.24 27.50 10.29
C LEU A 380 13.78 28.38 11.48
N ARG A 381 13.58 27.75 12.65
CA ARG A 381 13.21 28.48 13.88
C ARG A 381 14.33 29.44 14.27
N THR A 382 15.56 28.96 14.40
CA THR A 382 16.74 29.77 14.74
C THR A 382 16.91 30.93 13.76
N LYS A 383 16.74 30.67 12.44
CA LYS A 383 16.82 31.74 11.44
C LYS A 383 15.71 32.77 11.59
N ARG A 384 14.49 32.40 11.94
CA ARG A 384 13.39 33.33 12.20
C ARG A 384 13.63 34.17 13.43
N GLU A 385 14.09 33.53 14.51
CA GLU A 385 14.44 34.22 15.77
C GLU A 385 15.57 35.23 15.57
N ALA A 386 16.61 34.87 14.80
CA ALA A 386 17.68 35.81 14.44
C ALA A 386 17.13 37.00 13.65
N MET A 387 16.33 36.75 12.59
CA MET A 387 15.75 37.81 11.78
C MET A 387 14.80 38.71 12.57
N GLN A 388 14.07 38.17 13.54
CA GLN A 388 13.20 38.95 14.42
C GLN A 388 14.03 39.86 15.34
N LYS A 389 15.12 39.37 15.94
CA LYS A 389 16.04 40.15 16.73
C LYS A 389 16.68 41.31 15.94
N ASP A 390 17.08 41.01 14.69
CA ASP A 390 17.63 42.02 13.79
C ASP A 390 16.59 43.12 13.50
N LEU A 391 15.33 42.75 13.26
CA LEU A 391 14.23 43.72 13.06
C LEU A 391 13.96 44.57 14.32
N GLU A 392 13.99 43.97 15.51
CA GLU A 392 13.82 44.67 16.78
C GLU A 392 14.96 45.65 17.04
N LEU A 393 16.21 45.26 16.71
CA LEU A 393 17.38 46.16 16.81
C LEU A 393 17.27 47.37 15.84
N MET A 394 16.87 47.07 14.57
CA MET A 394 16.64 48.15 13.59
C MET A 394 15.50 49.10 14.00
N ALA A 395 14.43 48.55 14.59
CA ALA A 395 13.34 49.40 15.09
C ALA A 395 13.77 50.32 16.25
N LYS A 396 14.61 49.80 17.17
CA LYS A 396 15.17 50.59 18.28
C LYS A 396 16.10 51.68 17.78
N SER A 397 17.01 51.36 16.87
CA SER A 397 17.93 52.40 16.31
C SER A 397 17.18 53.48 15.55
N ASN A 398 16.09 53.16 14.85
CA ASN A 398 15.26 54.16 14.17
C ASN A 398 14.44 55.00 15.14
N SER A 399 14.03 54.50 16.31
CA SER A 399 13.36 55.27 17.35
C SER A 399 14.32 56.22 18.04
N GLU A 400 15.55 55.81 18.33
CA GLU A 400 16.60 56.65 18.90
C GLU A 400 16.98 57.84 17.97
N LEU A 401 17.13 57.59 16.67
CA LEU A 401 17.39 58.62 15.66
C LEU A 401 16.24 59.62 15.53
N SER A 402 14.99 59.20 15.70
CA SER A 402 13.83 60.09 15.64
C SER A 402 13.67 60.97 16.91
N GLU A 403 14.18 60.53 18.06
CA GLU A 403 14.19 61.27 19.30
C GLU A 403 15.31 62.35 19.30
N ASP A 404 16.48 62.04 18.73
CA ASP A 404 17.57 62.97 18.56
C ASP A 404 17.22 64.12 17.58
N GLU A 405 16.58 63.79 16.43
CA GLU A 405 16.12 64.84 15.49
C GLU A 405 15.02 65.75 16.06
N SER A 406 14.24 65.29 17.04
CA SER A 406 13.21 66.07 17.70
C SER A 406 13.77 66.92 18.79
N SER A 407 14.93 66.56 19.40
CA SER A 407 15.64 67.37 20.44
C SER A 407 16.45 68.47 19.86
N GLU A 408 16.94 68.36 18.61
CA GLU A 408 17.67 69.45 17.94
C GLU A 408 16.79 70.59 17.36
N ARG A 409 15.47 70.40 17.35
CA ARG A 409 14.48 71.36 16.81
C ARG A 409 13.76 72.15 17.87
N LEU A 410 14.15 72.08 19.15
CA LEU A 410 13.67 72.89 20.28
C LEU A 410 14.77 73.81 20.75
#